data_97618f25ba3c3d88aacc51da7a23709b
#
_entry.id   97618f25ba3c3d88aacc51da7a23709b
#
_cell.length_a   1.000
_cell.length_b   1.000
_cell.length_c   1.000
_cell.angle_alpha   90.00
_cell.angle_beta   90.00
_cell.angle_gamma   90.00
#
_symmetry.space_group_name_H-M   'P 1'
#
loop_
_entity.id
_entity.type
_entity.pdbx_description
1 polymer ?
#
loop_
_entity_poly.entity_id
_entity_poly.type
_entity_poly.pdbx_seq_one_letter_code
_entity_poly.pdbx_strand_id
1 'polypeptide(L)'
;MTLLIKSIIAGLLWLVLMPYAYSQIGSPDADAEKDISYDTYPGSDKVFIYYSYPGENDTGTLRADAPQSGNFDFEWSKYNPDQNDWDASFNVDNQVAFSIVSGLAEGGYRVHVTNGAGVDTFYYGWVFMNDLNVDIEKTENGRIKPFKYTCDFLILNGSVNVDSFFYYDPVSHESIELENGFSFLWTSDNPDLDIPNEDRVLSPNTTFSPPVIDTWYILTAIDSFGMEDDDSVFYETIHVKAEFSYEFFDKADSEEFVEPPSPPEDDAPLEVRFTNESINGYTFEWVFADTADSDVYASELTEDVNYQPVYTYTIPDDYFPKLISTSEAGCVDSFKLEEEPITVVPSELEAPNVFSPDGDTYNDVFKVYFKSLKAFTIRIYSRTGNLVYKADVKDMYDWEGWDGTILNSNRKASPGAYYYVIEATGYDEVFYDGKPYTGVVYLFRGK
;
A
#
# COMPACT_ATOMS: atom_id res chain seq x y z
N MET A 1 -41.01 -26.10 -61.16
CA MET A 1 -42.03 -27.16 -61.44
C MET A 1 -42.64 -27.52 -60.08
N THR A 2 -43.89 -27.12 -59.99
CA THR A 2 -45.02 -27.52 -59.17
C THR A 2 -44.95 -27.18 -57.67
N LEU A 3 -45.59 -26.15 -57.18
CA LEU A 3 -47.02 -25.86 -56.93
C LEU A 3 -47.76 -26.97 -56.12
N LEU A 4 -48.21 -26.58 -54.95
CA LEU A 4 -49.57 -26.81 -54.40
C LEU A 4 -49.57 -26.34 -52.94
N ILE A 5 -50.15 -25.20 -52.58
CA ILE A 5 -51.56 -24.77 -52.39
C ILE A 5 -52.21 -25.44 -51.17
N LYS A 6 -52.41 -24.58 -50.19
CA LYS A 6 -53.58 -24.36 -49.32
C LYS A 6 -53.95 -25.37 -48.23
N SER A 7 -54.01 -24.90 -47.00
CA SER A 7 -55.31 -24.67 -46.36
C SER A 7 -55.17 -23.76 -45.14
N ILE A 8 -55.93 -22.68 -45.19
CA ILE A 8 -56.21 -21.75 -44.11
C ILE A 8 -57.17 -22.41 -43.14
N ILE A 9 -56.79 -22.61 -41.89
CA ILE A 9 -57.75 -22.75 -40.80
C ILE A 9 -57.51 -21.50 -39.91
N ALA A 10 -58.46 -20.59 -40.03
CA ALA A 10 -58.62 -19.46 -39.13
C ALA A 10 -59.19 -19.99 -37.80
N GLY A 11 -58.26 -20.33 -36.87
CA GLY A 11 -58.64 -20.47 -35.47
C GLY A 11 -58.55 -19.08 -34.85
N LEU A 12 -59.69 -18.48 -34.57
CA LEU A 12 -59.80 -17.33 -33.67
C LEU A 12 -59.32 -17.78 -32.29
N LEU A 13 -58.03 -17.54 -31.99
CA LEU A 13 -57.55 -17.59 -30.65
C LEU A 13 -58.06 -16.29 -29.98
N TRP A 14 -59.12 -16.38 -29.22
CA TRP A 14 -59.45 -15.39 -28.23
C TRP A 14 -58.31 -15.39 -27.22
N LEU A 15 -57.33 -14.53 -27.45
CA LEU A 15 -56.42 -14.08 -26.38
C LEU A 15 -57.33 -13.28 -25.43
N VAL A 16 -57.75 -13.92 -24.35
CA VAL A 16 -58.21 -13.20 -23.17
C VAL A 16 -56.95 -12.49 -22.67
N LEU A 17 -56.78 -11.25 -23.10
CA LEU A 17 -55.94 -10.30 -22.41
C LEU A 17 -56.58 -10.15 -21.03
N MET A 18 -56.15 -10.98 -20.06
CA MET A 18 -56.33 -10.60 -18.67
C MET A 18 -55.54 -9.27 -18.52
N PRO A 19 -56.19 -8.18 -18.15
CA PRO A 19 -55.45 -6.99 -17.76
C PRO A 19 -54.65 -7.42 -16.54
N TYR A 20 -53.33 -7.52 -16.68
CA TYR A 20 -52.47 -7.49 -15.52
C TYR A 20 -52.84 -6.17 -14.81
N ALA A 21 -53.46 -6.27 -13.64
CA ALA A 21 -53.73 -5.14 -12.79
C ALA A 21 -52.36 -4.66 -12.27
N TYR A 22 -51.79 -3.67 -12.93
CA TYR A 22 -50.65 -2.95 -12.35
C TYR A 22 -51.15 -2.32 -11.07
N SER A 23 -50.34 -2.41 -9.99
CA SER A 23 -50.60 -1.67 -8.78
C SER A 23 -50.84 -0.20 -9.14
N GLN A 24 -51.97 0.33 -8.72
CA GLN A 24 -52.29 1.76 -8.90
C GLN A 24 -51.86 2.61 -7.71
N ILE A 25 -51.18 2.00 -6.74
CA ILE A 25 -50.48 2.69 -5.66
C ILE A 25 -49.05 2.92 -6.08
N GLY A 26 -48.61 4.15 -5.93
CA GLY A 26 -47.22 4.61 -6.06
C GLY A 26 -46.77 5.35 -4.82
N SER A 27 -45.51 5.66 -4.72
CA SER A 27 -44.97 6.60 -3.73
C SER A 27 -44.24 7.73 -4.44
N PRO A 28 -44.47 8.98 -4.04
CA PRO A 28 -43.74 10.13 -4.59
C PRO A 28 -42.35 10.30 -3.99
N ASP A 29 -42.03 9.66 -2.86
CA ASP A 29 -40.88 9.93 -2.01
C ASP A 29 -40.19 8.67 -1.44
N ALA A 30 -40.55 7.46 -1.90
CA ALA A 30 -39.83 6.24 -1.54
C ALA A 30 -38.43 6.23 -2.16
N ASP A 31 -37.43 5.82 -1.39
CA ASP A 31 -36.04 5.70 -1.84
C ASP A 31 -35.83 4.52 -2.82
N ALA A 32 -36.60 3.43 -2.60
CA ALA A 32 -36.62 2.27 -3.48
C ALA A 32 -38.01 1.65 -3.56
N GLU A 33 -38.24 0.84 -4.60
CA GLU A 33 -39.48 0.06 -4.77
C GLU A 33 -39.13 -1.37 -5.15
N LYS A 34 -39.93 -2.33 -4.63
CA LYS A 34 -39.81 -3.75 -4.97
C LYS A 34 -41.17 -4.33 -5.36
N ASP A 35 -41.25 -4.92 -6.56
CA ASP A 35 -42.42 -5.67 -6.96
C ASP A 35 -42.53 -6.96 -6.14
N ILE A 36 -43.73 -7.24 -5.63
CA ILE A 36 -44.03 -8.42 -4.83
C ILE A 36 -45.18 -9.23 -5.45
N SER A 37 -45.24 -10.51 -5.16
CA SER A 37 -46.26 -11.41 -5.54
C SER A 37 -46.73 -12.23 -4.36
N TYR A 38 -47.92 -12.84 -4.48
CA TYR A 38 -48.57 -13.59 -3.41
C TYR A 38 -48.89 -15.00 -3.88
N ASP A 39 -49.07 -15.90 -2.95
CA ASP A 39 -49.37 -17.29 -3.26
C ASP A 39 -50.87 -17.49 -3.65
N THR A 40 -51.74 -16.75 -3.02
CA THR A 40 -53.21 -16.91 -3.23
C THR A 40 -53.87 -15.73 -3.94
N TYR A 41 -53.35 -14.52 -3.75
CA TYR A 41 -53.84 -13.33 -4.46
C TYR A 41 -53.16 -13.20 -5.83
N PRO A 42 -53.93 -13.15 -6.95
CA PRO A 42 -53.35 -13.19 -8.29
C PRO A 42 -52.78 -11.85 -8.77
N GLY A 43 -52.81 -10.82 -7.96
CA GLY A 43 -52.20 -9.50 -8.23
C GLY A 43 -50.71 -9.44 -7.92
N SER A 44 -50.09 -8.42 -8.46
CA SER A 44 -48.74 -7.99 -8.03
C SER A 44 -48.82 -6.57 -7.50
N ASP A 45 -48.25 -6.35 -6.35
CA ASP A 45 -48.19 -5.05 -5.68
C ASP A 45 -46.77 -4.64 -5.44
N LYS A 46 -46.56 -3.56 -4.71
CA LYS A 46 -45.21 -3.02 -4.41
C LYS A 46 -44.99 -2.85 -2.92
N VAL A 47 -43.76 -3.07 -2.51
CA VAL A 47 -43.21 -2.55 -1.29
C VAL A 47 -42.46 -1.26 -1.63
N PHE A 48 -42.81 -0.17 -0.92
CA PHE A 48 -42.20 1.13 -0.99
C PHE A 48 -41.23 1.23 0.19
N ILE A 49 -39.95 1.41 -0.09
CA ILE A 49 -38.87 1.31 0.85
C ILE A 49 -38.37 2.72 1.14
N TYR A 50 -38.32 3.08 2.41
CA TYR A 50 -37.82 4.35 2.91
C TYR A 50 -36.61 4.09 3.76
N TYR A 51 -35.50 4.78 3.50
CA TYR A 51 -34.27 4.62 4.29
C TYR A 51 -34.44 5.32 5.62
N SER A 52 -34.23 4.57 6.69
CA SER A 52 -34.35 5.02 8.07
C SER A 52 -32.96 5.40 8.59
N TYR A 53 -32.80 6.64 9.05
CA TYR A 53 -31.57 7.10 9.63
C TYR A 53 -31.75 7.49 11.11
N PRO A 54 -30.76 7.26 11.99
CA PRO A 54 -30.88 7.55 13.41
C PRO A 54 -31.30 9.00 13.70
N GLY A 55 -32.48 9.16 14.32
CA GLY A 55 -33.02 10.47 14.77
C GLY A 55 -33.95 11.15 13.77
N GLU A 56 -34.30 10.52 12.67
CA GLU A 56 -35.33 10.99 11.72
C GLU A 56 -36.71 10.44 12.09
N ASN A 57 -37.78 11.16 11.68
CA ASN A 57 -39.14 10.67 11.79
C ASN A 57 -39.48 9.90 10.53
N ASP A 58 -39.30 8.62 10.62
CA ASP A 58 -39.50 7.71 9.51
C ASP A 58 -40.98 7.50 9.21
N THR A 59 -41.43 8.09 8.13
CA THR A 59 -42.83 7.96 7.67
C THR A 59 -42.88 7.95 6.15
N GLY A 60 -43.74 7.12 5.60
CA GLY A 60 -43.96 7.02 4.18
C GLY A 60 -45.13 7.86 3.66
N THR A 61 -45.15 8.02 2.34
CA THR A 61 -46.27 8.64 1.60
C THR A 61 -46.71 7.72 0.46
N LEU A 62 -47.99 7.42 0.39
CA LEU A 62 -48.57 6.66 -0.69
C LEU A 62 -49.54 7.53 -1.49
N ARG A 63 -49.58 7.25 -2.79
CA ARG A 63 -50.52 7.88 -3.74
C ARG A 63 -51.27 6.79 -4.50
N ALA A 64 -52.59 6.91 -4.57
CA ALA A 64 -53.43 6.12 -5.44
C ALA A 64 -54.03 6.98 -6.55
N ASP A 65 -53.90 6.53 -7.79
CA ASP A 65 -54.48 7.18 -8.94
C ASP A 65 -55.79 6.48 -9.35
N ALA A 66 -56.71 7.24 -9.91
CA ALA A 66 -57.95 6.68 -10.44
C ALA A 66 -57.70 5.68 -11.59
N PRO A 67 -58.39 4.50 -11.65
CA PRO A 67 -58.15 3.49 -12.65
C PRO A 67 -58.49 3.92 -14.08
N GLN A 68 -59.22 4.99 -14.24
CA GLN A 68 -59.58 5.61 -15.53
C GLN A 68 -59.84 7.11 -15.34
N SER A 69 -59.99 7.83 -16.43
CA SER A 69 -60.32 9.27 -16.35
C SER A 69 -61.67 9.49 -15.66
N GLY A 70 -61.69 10.40 -14.71
CA GLY A 70 -62.87 10.75 -13.91
C GLY A 70 -62.54 10.94 -12.43
N ASN A 71 -63.59 11.19 -11.65
CA ASN A 71 -63.52 11.36 -10.21
C ASN A 71 -64.00 10.10 -9.50
N PHE A 72 -63.29 9.75 -8.44
CA PHE A 72 -63.53 8.54 -7.65
C PHE A 72 -63.53 8.88 -6.16
N ASP A 73 -64.07 7.96 -5.40
CA ASP A 73 -63.97 8.00 -3.94
C ASP A 73 -62.88 7.00 -3.52
N PHE A 74 -61.93 7.47 -2.65
CA PHE A 74 -60.82 6.69 -2.16
C PHE A 74 -60.93 6.53 -0.66
N GLU A 75 -60.87 5.29 -0.17
CA GLU A 75 -60.98 4.98 1.26
C GLU A 75 -59.77 4.13 1.67
N TRP A 76 -58.88 4.70 2.50
CA TRP A 76 -57.65 4.09 2.94
C TRP A 76 -57.79 3.35 4.26
N SER A 77 -57.24 2.12 4.36
CA SER A 77 -57.18 1.32 5.59
C SER A 77 -55.78 0.77 5.76
N LYS A 78 -55.36 0.54 7.03
CA LYS A 78 -54.09 -0.13 7.38
C LYS A 78 -54.36 -1.60 7.71
N TYR A 79 -53.43 -2.48 7.36
CA TYR A 79 -53.42 -3.87 7.78
C TYR A 79 -53.06 -4.02 9.25
N ASN A 80 -53.80 -4.84 9.98
CA ASN A 80 -53.59 -5.15 11.37
C ASN A 80 -53.19 -6.64 11.49
N PRO A 81 -51.89 -6.94 11.68
CA PRO A 81 -51.42 -8.33 11.76
C PRO A 81 -51.97 -9.06 13.00
N ASP A 82 -52.27 -8.36 14.10
CA ASP A 82 -52.80 -8.98 15.31
C ASP A 82 -54.26 -9.49 15.12
N GLN A 83 -55.00 -8.85 14.24
CA GLN A 83 -56.37 -9.22 13.93
C GLN A 83 -56.51 -10.05 12.66
N ASN A 84 -55.40 -10.15 11.87
CA ASN A 84 -55.44 -10.74 10.54
C ASN A 84 -56.48 -10.10 9.63
N ASP A 85 -56.67 -8.77 9.71
CA ASP A 85 -57.66 -8.05 8.94
C ASP A 85 -57.27 -6.57 8.77
N TRP A 86 -58.01 -5.87 7.98
CA TRP A 86 -57.85 -4.44 7.74
C TRP A 86 -58.62 -3.59 8.76
N ASP A 87 -57.95 -2.64 9.36
CA ASP A 87 -58.56 -1.69 10.27
C ASP A 87 -59.63 -0.84 9.56
N ALA A 88 -60.45 -0.13 10.35
CA ALA A 88 -61.37 0.87 9.80
C ALA A 88 -60.60 1.94 9.01
N SER A 89 -61.27 2.54 8.03
CA SER A 89 -60.63 3.58 7.22
C SER A 89 -60.19 4.77 8.06
N PHE A 90 -58.96 5.21 7.77
CA PHE A 90 -58.35 6.38 8.45
C PHE A 90 -58.32 7.63 7.56
N ASN A 91 -58.50 7.50 6.24
CA ASN A 91 -58.62 8.64 5.31
C ASN A 91 -59.63 8.35 4.23
N VAL A 92 -60.44 9.34 3.88
CA VAL A 92 -61.45 9.25 2.81
C VAL A 92 -61.38 10.51 1.96
N ASP A 93 -61.11 10.35 0.67
CA ASP A 93 -61.13 11.44 -0.32
C ASP A 93 -62.25 11.16 -1.34
N ASN A 94 -63.20 12.04 -1.47
CA ASN A 94 -64.34 11.86 -2.30
C ASN A 94 -64.27 12.69 -3.59
N GLN A 95 -64.64 12.06 -4.71
CA GLN A 95 -64.78 12.73 -6.02
C GLN A 95 -63.49 13.40 -6.50
N VAL A 96 -62.35 12.74 -6.33
CA VAL A 96 -61.03 13.22 -6.75
C VAL A 96 -60.44 12.29 -7.83
N ALA A 97 -59.44 12.78 -8.57
CA ALA A 97 -58.72 11.99 -9.58
C ALA A 97 -57.59 11.13 -8.98
N PHE A 98 -57.10 11.47 -7.79
CA PHE A 98 -56.10 10.75 -7.02
C PHE A 98 -56.24 11.11 -5.52
N SER A 99 -55.70 10.25 -4.68
CA SER A 99 -55.59 10.46 -3.25
C SER A 99 -54.15 10.25 -2.77
N ILE A 100 -53.69 11.09 -1.83
CA ILE A 100 -52.38 10.99 -1.22
C ILE A 100 -52.52 10.93 0.29
N VAL A 101 -51.82 9.97 0.91
CA VAL A 101 -51.74 9.83 2.37
C VAL A 101 -50.26 9.84 2.79
N SER A 102 -49.94 10.68 3.78
CA SER A 102 -48.57 10.85 4.29
C SER A 102 -48.52 10.59 5.79
N GLY A 103 -47.32 10.50 6.34
CA GLY A 103 -47.10 10.18 7.76
C GLY A 103 -47.41 8.70 8.07
N LEU A 104 -47.23 7.84 7.09
CA LEU A 104 -47.53 6.41 7.22
C LEU A 104 -46.39 5.69 7.93
N ALA A 105 -46.71 4.97 9.00
CA ALA A 105 -45.79 4.06 9.64
C ALA A 105 -45.64 2.76 8.81
N GLU A 106 -44.60 2.01 9.09
CA GLU A 106 -44.38 0.69 8.50
C GLU A 106 -45.64 -0.18 8.56
N GLY A 107 -45.85 -0.96 7.48
CA GLY A 107 -46.95 -1.94 7.38
C GLY A 107 -47.68 -1.93 6.02
N GLY A 108 -48.79 -2.69 5.96
CA GLY A 108 -49.62 -2.79 4.79
C GLY A 108 -50.72 -1.73 4.73
N TYR A 109 -50.97 -1.23 3.54
CA TYR A 109 -52.02 -0.27 3.26
C TYR A 109 -52.85 -0.75 2.07
N ARG A 110 -54.15 -0.57 2.16
CA ARG A 110 -55.04 -0.76 1.02
C ARG A 110 -55.88 0.50 0.79
N VAL A 111 -56.24 0.73 -0.44
CA VAL A 111 -57.20 1.73 -0.83
C VAL A 111 -58.36 1.09 -1.56
N HIS A 112 -59.57 1.35 -1.09
CA HIS A 112 -60.82 0.99 -1.78
C HIS A 112 -61.18 2.17 -2.70
N VAL A 113 -61.32 1.86 -4.01
CA VAL A 113 -61.60 2.87 -5.03
C VAL A 113 -62.93 2.59 -5.64
N THR A 114 -63.87 3.52 -5.51
CA THR A 114 -65.27 3.36 -5.99
C THR A 114 -65.70 4.55 -6.83
N ASN A 115 -66.68 4.30 -7.70
CA ASN A 115 -67.45 5.35 -8.38
C ASN A 115 -68.88 4.93 -8.55
N GLY A 116 -69.81 5.89 -8.71
CA GLY A 116 -71.21 5.60 -8.96
C GLY A 116 -71.52 4.92 -10.31
N ALA A 117 -70.54 4.64 -11.15
CA ALA A 117 -70.63 4.05 -12.48
C ALA A 117 -70.17 2.60 -12.56
N GLY A 118 -69.89 1.92 -11.41
CA GLY A 118 -69.63 0.49 -11.32
C GLY A 118 -68.17 0.08 -11.15
N VAL A 119 -67.24 1.01 -10.83
CA VAL A 119 -65.89 0.67 -10.33
C VAL A 119 -65.99 0.41 -8.84
N ASP A 120 -65.46 -0.75 -8.41
CA ASP A 120 -65.40 -1.18 -7.02
C ASP A 120 -64.16 -2.12 -6.92
N THR A 121 -63.04 -1.58 -6.45
CA THR A 121 -61.77 -2.31 -6.48
C THR A 121 -60.87 -1.90 -5.33
N PHE A 122 -59.98 -2.82 -4.92
CA PHE A 122 -58.96 -2.61 -3.93
C PHE A 122 -57.58 -2.65 -4.58
N TYR A 123 -56.68 -1.77 -4.14
CA TYR A 123 -55.26 -1.80 -4.43
C TYR A 123 -54.49 -1.86 -3.12
N TYR A 124 -53.33 -2.52 -3.13
CA TYR A 124 -52.51 -2.78 -1.95
C TYR A 124 -51.09 -2.23 -2.16
N GLY A 125 -50.49 -1.79 -1.11
CA GLY A 125 -49.12 -1.30 -1.08
C GLY A 125 -48.53 -1.45 0.33
N TRP A 126 -47.26 -1.69 0.39
CA TRP A 126 -46.53 -1.94 1.65
C TRP A 126 -45.48 -0.88 1.85
N VAL A 127 -45.40 -0.36 3.06
CA VAL A 127 -44.40 0.61 3.50
C VAL A 127 -43.37 -0.09 4.38
N PHE A 128 -42.12 -0.07 3.98
CA PHE A 128 -41.01 -0.63 4.73
C PHE A 128 -40.04 0.50 5.13
N MET A 129 -39.75 0.61 6.44
CA MET A 129 -38.74 1.49 6.98
C MET A 129 -37.45 0.68 7.11
N ASN A 130 -36.60 0.79 6.09
CA ASN A 130 -35.41 -0.01 5.96
C ASN A 130 -34.25 0.59 6.76
N ASP A 131 -33.66 -0.18 7.66
CA ASP A 131 -32.49 0.19 8.47
C ASP A 131 -31.32 -0.70 8.10
N LEU A 132 -30.17 -0.07 7.85
CA LEU A 132 -28.89 -0.72 7.66
C LEU A 132 -27.91 -0.11 8.66
N ASN A 133 -27.31 -0.93 9.49
CA ASN A 133 -26.34 -0.48 10.48
C ASN A 133 -25.03 -1.23 10.34
N VAL A 134 -23.95 -0.49 10.16
CA VAL A 134 -22.57 -0.96 10.14
C VAL A 134 -21.87 -0.56 11.42
N ASP A 135 -21.22 -1.49 12.09
CA ASP A 135 -20.45 -1.23 13.32
C ASP A 135 -19.12 -1.97 13.31
N ILE A 136 -18.06 -1.28 13.74
CA ILE A 136 -16.72 -1.84 13.94
C ILE A 136 -16.40 -1.88 15.43
N GLU A 137 -15.91 -3.02 15.91
CA GLU A 137 -15.45 -3.15 17.28
C GLU A 137 -14.27 -2.21 17.58
N LYS A 138 -14.52 -1.17 18.38
CA LYS A 138 -13.56 -0.12 18.72
C LYS A 138 -13.66 0.32 20.18
N THR A 139 -12.69 1.14 20.60
CA THR A 139 -12.72 1.85 21.89
C THR A 139 -13.66 3.06 21.81
N GLU A 140 -14.00 3.67 22.95
CA GLU A 140 -14.80 4.90 22.99
C GLU A 140 -14.18 6.08 22.18
N ASN A 141 -12.85 6.05 21.98
CA ASN A 141 -12.13 7.06 21.21
C ASN A 141 -11.97 6.67 19.72
N GLY A 142 -12.68 5.65 19.24
CA GLY A 142 -12.64 5.24 17.83
C GLY A 142 -11.39 4.49 17.39
N ARG A 143 -10.57 3.99 18.33
CA ARG A 143 -9.34 3.24 18.05
C ARG A 143 -9.56 1.74 18.15
N ILE A 144 -8.75 0.97 17.41
CA ILE A 144 -8.73 -0.50 17.56
C ILE A 144 -8.35 -0.86 18.99
N LYS A 145 -9.03 -1.86 19.56
CA LYS A 145 -8.76 -2.32 20.92
C LYS A 145 -7.38 -2.96 21.02
N PRO A 146 -6.59 -2.68 22.09
CA PRO A 146 -5.19 -3.11 22.20
C PRO A 146 -4.93 -4.62 22.04
N PHE A 147 -5.89 -5.48 22.38
CA PHE A 147 -5.75 -6.93 22.22
C PHE A 147 -6.07 -7.46 20.82
N LYS A 148 -6.42 -6.57 19.88
CA LYS A 148 -6.72 -6.90 18.48
C LYS A 148 -5.52 -6.74 17.57
N TYR A 149 -4.38 -6.28 18.07
CA TYR A 149 -3.16 -6.12 17.28
C TYR A 149 -1.91 -6.45 18.09
N THR A 150 -0.89 -6.91 17.38
CA THR A 150 0.48 -7.16 17.84
C THR A 150 1.46 -6.71 16.78
N CYS A 151 2.75 -6.98 16.93
CA CYS A 151 3.74 -6.74 15.88
C CYS A 151 3.49 -7.55 14.60
N ASP A 152 2.78 -8.69 14.70
CA ASP A 152 2.66 -9.65 13.61
C ASP A 152 1.30 -9.61 12.92
N PHE A 153 0.27 -9.12 13.59
CA PHE A 153 -1.09 -9.13 13.06
C PHE A 153 -1.97 -7.99 13.58
N LEU A 154 -3.00 -7.70 12.81
CA LEU A 154 -4.09 -6.79 13.11
C LEU A 154 -5.43 -7.50 12.82
N ILE A 155 -6.40 -7.39 13.72
CA ILE A 155 -7.72 -7.97 13.58
C ILE A 155 -8.77 -6.87 13.52
N LEU A 156 -9.51 -6.82 12.41
CA LEU A 156 -10.67 -5.97 12.21
C LEU A 156 -11.93 -6.78 12.48
N ASN A 157 -12.78 -6.31 13.37
CA ASN A 157 -14.07 -6.94 13.67
C ASN A 157 -15.19 -5.99 13.28
N GLY A 158 -15.92 -6.33 12.24
CA GLY A 158 -17.10 -5.61 11.80
C GLY A 158 -18.37 -6.43 11.96
N SER A 159 -19.49 -5.77 11.99
CA SER A 159 -20.83 -6.33 11.92
C SER A 159 -21.73 -5.49 11.02
N VAL A 160 -22.65 -6.14 10.33
CA VAL A 160 -23.65 -5.50 9.49
C VAL A 160 -25.00 -6.07 9.88
N ASN A 161 -25.91 -5.21 10.23
CA ASN A 161 -27.27 -5.58 10.55
C ASN A 161 -28.21 -4.97 9.50
N VAL A 162 -29.15 -5.75 9.01
CA VAL A 162 -30.23 -5.32 8.12
C VAL A 162 -31.54 -5.79 8.69
N ASP A 163 -32.58 -4.99 8.51
CA ASP A 163 -33.92 -5.35 8.95
C ASP A 163 -34.58 -6.33 7.99
N SER A 164 -35.38 -7.25 8.53
CA SER A 164 -36.30 -8.10 7.77
C SER A 164 -37.68 -7.47 7.72
N PHE A 165 -38.31 -7.51 6.56
CA PHE A 165 -39.67 -7.03 6.36
C PHE A 165 -40.63 -8.15 6.04
N PHE A 166 -41.85 -8.10 6.59
CA PHE A 166 -42.91 -9.05 6.31
C PHE A 166 -44.12 -8.36 5.70
N TYR A 167 -44.57 -8.85 4.56
CA TYR A 167 -45.83 -8.46 3.96
C TYR A 167 -46.82 -9.65 4.00
N TYR A 168 -48.08 -9.38 3.78
CA TYR A 168 -49.11 -10.37 3.98
C TYR A 168 -49.95 -10.56 2.72
N ASP A 169 -50.29 -11.83 2.38
CA ASP A 169 -51.21 -12.11 1.29
C ASP A 169 -52.61 -11.53 1.61
N PRO A 170 -53.17 -10.70 0.70
CA PRO A 170 -54.44 -10.03 0.97
C PRO A 170 -55.67 -10.96 1.14
N VAL A 171 -55.54 -12.23 0.73
CA VAL A 171 -56.64 -13.24 0.75
C VAL A 171 -56.40 -14.28 1.84
N SER A 172 -55.21 -14.88 1.91
CA SER A 172 -54.91 -15.90 2.91
C SER A 172 -54.43 -15.36 4.24
N HIS A 173 -53.98 -14.10 4.25
CA HIS A 173 -53.35 -13.44 5.37
C HIS A 173 -52.03 -14.10 5.88
N GLU A 174 -51.44 -14.98 5.04
CA GLU A 174 -50.17 -15.56 5.34
C GLU A 174 -49.05 -14.52 5.21
N SER A 175 -48.11 -14.56 6.15
CA SER A 175 -46.95 -13.67 6.16
C SER A 175 -45.88 -14.17 5.20
N ILE A 176 -45.32 -13.28 4.40
CA ILE A 176 -44.27 -13.54 3.42
C ILE A 176 -43.10 -12.64 3.76
N GLU A 177 -41.91 -13.22 3.90
CA GLU A 177 -40.68 -12.49 4.17
C GLU A 177 -40.13 -11.86 2.90
N LEU A 178 -39.82 -10.56 2.97
CA LEU A 178 -39.02 -9.86 1.96
C LEU A 178 -37.56 -9.95 2.38
N GLU A 179 -36.79 -10.79 1.71
CA GLU A 179 -35.40 -10.99 1.98
C GLU A 179 -34.61 -9.69 1.71
N ASN A 180 -33.84 -9.26 2.69
CA ASN A 180 -32.88 -8.17 2.59
C ASN A 180 -31.46 -8.71 2.81
N GLY A 181 -30.68 -8.81 1.75
CA GLY A 181 -29.28 -9.20 1.83
C GLY A 181 -28.38 -7.97 1.79
N PHE A 182 -27.09 -8.15 2.07
CA PHE A 182 -26.10 -7.09 1.96
C PHE A 182 -24.80 -7.58 1.34
N SER A 183 -24.02 -6.65 0.83
CA SER A 183 -22.61 -6.82 0.48
C SER A 183 -21.78 -5.79 1.24
N PHE A 184 -20.49 -6.09 1.47
CA PHE A 184 -19.62 -5.20 2.23
C PHE A 184 -18.22 -5.17 1.64
N LEU A 185 -17.46 -4.11 2.00
CA LEU A 185 -16.09 -3.88 1.59
C LEU A 185 -15.30 -3.20 2.71
N TRP A 186 -14.13 -3.76 3.04
CA TRP A 186 -13.14 -3.08 3.85
C TRP A 186 -12.22 -2.25 2.96
N THR A 187 -11.96 -1.00 3.35
CA THR A 187 -11.01 -0.09 2.71
C THR A 187 -10.12 0.58 3.75
N SER A 188 -9.08 1.27 3.32
CA SER A 188 -8.23 2.10 4.16
C SER A 188 -7.84 3.40 3.46
N ASP A 189 -7.39 4.38 4.23
CA ASP A 189 -6.78 5.60 3.72
C ASP A 189 -5.31 5.42 3.29
N ASN A 190 -4.72 4.26 3.59
CA ASN A 190 -3.39 3.87 3.13
C ASN A 190 -3.48 3.15 1.78
N PRO A 191 -3.05 3.78 0.66
CA PRO A 191 -3.20 3.22 -0.68
C PRO A 191 -2.32 1.99 -0.95
N ASP A 192 -1.25 1.80 -0.15
CA ASP A 192 -0.31 0.69 -0.30
C ASP A 192 -0.76 -0.56 0.47
N LEU A 193 -1.86 -0.45 1.22
CA LEU A 193 -2.37 -1.52 2.05
C LEU A 193 -3.41 -2.35 1.30
N ASP A 194 -3.09 -3.62 1.08
CA ASP A 194 -4.04 -4.61 0.58
C ASP A 194 -4.81 -5.26 1.75
N ILE A 195 -6.10 -4.94 1.85
CA ILE A 195 -6.97 -5.57 2.84
C ILE A 195 -7.60 -6.80 2.20
N PRO A 196 -7.51 -8.00 2.81
CA PRO A 196 -8.05 -9.22 2.24
C PRO A 196 -9.60 -9.17 2.22
N ASN A 197 -10.15 -8.75 1.10
CA ASN A 197 -11.60 -8.74 0.82
C ASN A 197 -12.05 -9.95 -0.03
N GLU A 198 -11.11 -10.75 -0.54
CA GLU A 198 -11.38 -11.82 -1.50
C GLU A 198 -12.31 -12.91 -0.94
N ASP A 199 -12.16 -13.22 0.35
CA ASP A 199 -12.98 -14.22 1.04
C ASP A 199 -14.26 -13.63 1.65
N ARG A 200 -14.51 -12.34 1.50
CA ARG A 200 -15.64 -11.61 2.08
C ARG A 200 -15.79 -11.87 3.58
N VAL A 201 -14.68 -11.78 4.30
CA VAL A 201 -14.68 -11.99 5.74
C VAL A 201 -15.02 -10.69 6.45
N LEU A 202 -16.20 -10.64 7.05
CA LEU A 202 -16.67 -9.49 7.82
C LEU A 202 -15.93 -9.42 9.18
N SER A 203 -15.84 -10.54 9.90
CA SER A 203 -15.21 -10.64 11.21
C SER A 203 -14.88 -12.10 11.57
N PRO A 204 -13.64 -12.41 12.02
CA PRO A 204 -12.49 -11.50 12.05
C PRO A 204 -11.84 -11.36 10.68
N ASN A 205 -11.54 -10.14 10.25
CA ASN A 205 -10.66 -9.88 9.12
C ASN A 205 -9.25 -9.64 9.66
N THR A 206 -8.32 -10.52 9.34
CA THR A 206 -6.97 -10.51 9.92
C THR A 206 -5.95 -10.15 8.85
N THR A 207 -5.14 -9.11 9.13
CA THR A 207 -3.97 -8.76 8.33
C THR A 207 -2.71 -9.34 8.98
N PHE A 208 -1.81 -9.93 8.19
CA PHE A 208 -0.57 -10.53 8.68
C PHE A 208 0.60 -9.55 8.76
N SER A 209 0.44 -8.36 8.22
CA SER A 209 1.45 -7.31 8.26
C SER A 209 0.78 -5.98 8.59
N PRO A 210 0.69 -5.63 9.88
CA PRO A 210 0.15 -4.33 10.27
C PRO A 210 0.93 -3.20 9.59
N PRO A 211 0.27 -2.10 9.18
CA PRO A 211 0.95 -1.01 8.51
C PRO A 211 1.94 -0.31 9.44
N VAL A 212 3.02 0.20 8.86
CA VAL A 212 4.07 0.96 9.58
C VAL A 212 3.70 2.44 9.80
N ILE A 213 2.53 2.86 9.32
CA ILE A 213 1.97 4.20 9.50
C ILE A 213 0.58 4.12 10.09
N ASP A 214 0.18 5.18 10.77
CA ASP A 214 -1.17 5.34 11.28
C ASP A 214 -2.19 5.22 10.16
N THR A 215 -3.26 4.44 10.38
CA THR A 215 -4.17 4.06 9.29
C THR A 215 -5.63 4.06 9.77
N TRP A 216 -6.52 4.67 8.99
CA TRP A 216 -7.95 4.51 9.12
C TRP A 216 -8.43 3.31 8.30
N TYR A 217 -9.25 2.46 8.92
CA TYR A 217 -9.99 1.41 8.25
C TYR A 217 -11.46 1.76 8.21
N ILE A 218 -12.09 1.49 7.08
CA ILE A 218 -13.49 1.81 6.81
C ILE A 218 -14.17 0.52 6.36
N LEU A 219 -15.29 0.20 6.98
CA LEU A 219 -16.20 -0.85 6.55
C LEU A 219 -17.43 -0.20 5.95
N THR A 220 -17.67 -0.42 4.68
CA THR A 220 -18.88 0.05 3.98
C THR A 220 -19.75 -1.15 3.65
N ALA A 221 -21.05 -1.04 3.85
CA ALA A 221 -22.01 -2.04 3.39
C ALA A 221 -23.10 -1.38 2.53
N ILE A 222 -23.66 -2.18 1.62
CA ILE A 222 -24.81 -1.84 0.81
C ILE A 222 -25.80 -3.00 0.84
N ASP A 223 -27.06 -2.71 1.10
CA ASP A 223 -28.11 -3.71 1.14
C ASP A 223 -28.73 -3.98 -0.24
N SER A 224 -29.71 -4.91 -0.27
CA SER A 224 -30.40 -5.29 -1.51
C SER A 224 -31.29 -4.20 -2.11
N PHE A 225 -31.58 -3.17 -1.34
CA PHE A 225 -32.44 -2.05 -1.76
C PHE A 225 -31.64 -0.81 -2.14
N GLY A 226 -30.32 -0.83 -1.92
CA GLY A 226 -29.39 0.23 -2.28
C GLY A 226 -29.09 1.22 -1.15
N MET A 227 -29.54 0.95 0.09
CA MET A 227 -29.12 1.71 1.26
C MET A 227 -27.65 1.41 1.56
N GLU A 228 -26.87 2.47 1.80
CA GLU A 228 -25.46 2.37 2.16
C GLU A 228 -25.25 2.92 3.57
N ASP A 229 -24.38 2.25 4.34
CA ASP A 229 -23.89 2.73 5.63
C ASP A 229 -22.43 2.35 5.79
N ASP A 230 -21.69 3.14 6.58
CA ASP A 230 -20.28 2.89 6.86
C ASP A 230 -19.90 3.21 8.30
N ASP A 231 -18.86 2.54 8.77
CA ASP A 231 -18.20 2.87 10.02
C ASP A 231 -16.69 2.84 9.85
N SER A 232 -15.96 3.52 10.74
CA SER A 232 -14.52 3.64 10.66
C SER A 232 -13.83 3.41 12.01
N VAL A 233 -12.57 2.93 11.94
CA VAL A 233 -11.73 2.69 13.09
C VAL A 233 -10.30 3.10 12.81
N PHE A 234 -9.64 3.71 13.79
CA PHE A 234 -8.25 4.16 13.70
C PHE A 234 -7.30 3.14 14.30
N TYR A 235 -6.27 2.79 13.53
CA TYR A 235 -5.10 2.04 14.00
C TYR A 235 -3.94 3.00 14.20
N GLU A 236 -3.48 3.15 15.44
CA GLU A 236 -2.23 3.82 15.78
C GLU A 236 -1.11 2.79 15.69
N THR A 237 -0.17 3.03 14.79
CA THR A 237 0.85 2.02 14.50
C THR A 237 1.79 1.79 15.67
N ILE A 238 2.10 0.50 15.91
CA ILE A 238 3.19 0.04 16.77
C ILE A 238 4.31 -0.64 15.97
N HIS A 239 4.06 -0.86 14.68
CA HIS A 239 4.96 -1.57 13.80
C HIS A 239 6.12 -0.69 13.38
N VAL A 240 7.26 -1.28 13.07
CA VAL A 240 8.48 -0.60 12.64
C VAL A 240 8.94 -1.18 11.31
N LYS A 241 9.55 -0.35 10.45
CA LYS A 241 10.28 -0.79 9.26
C LYS A 241 11.72 -0.30 9.37
N ALA A 242 12.67 -1.22 9.35
CA ALA A 242 14.09 -0.90 9.27
C ALA A 242 14.47 -0.62 7.81
N GLU A 243 15.21 0.45 7.58
CA GLU A 243 15.76 0.81 6.28
C GLU A 243 16.93 1.76 6.46
N PHE A 244 17.95 1.68 5.59
CA PHE A 244 19.07 2.63 5.58
C PHE A 244 19.64 2.79 4.18
N SER A 245 20.31 3.93 3.97
CA SER A 245 21.18 4.20 2.83
C SER A 245 22.62 4.44 3.32
N TYR A 246 23.59 4.46 2.41
CA TYR A 246 25.00 4.67 2.73
C TYR A 246 25.72 5.41 1.62
N GLU A 247 26.85 6.05 2.00
CA GLU A 247 27.73 6.82 1.11
C GLU A 247 29.18 6.48 1.43
N PHE A 248 30.04 6.52 0.41
CA PHE A 248 31.49 6.35 0.55
C PHE A 248 32.21 7.68 0.65
N PHE A 249 33.25 7.77 1.49
CA PHE A 249 34.12 8.92 1.52
C PHE A 249 35.09 8.88 0.35
N ASP A 250 34.99 9.86 -0.55
CA ASP A 250 35.87 10.00 -1.71
C ASP A 250 37.17 10.72 -1.30
N LYS A 251 38.23 9.94 -1.11
CA LYS A 251 39.56 10.45 -0.73
C LYS A 251 40.33 11.04 -1.90
N ALA A 252 40.01 10.64 -3.12
CA ALA A 252 40.84 10.96 -4.28
C ALA A 252 40.50 12.33 -4.88
N ASP A 253 39.21 12.68 -4.94
CA ASP A 253 38.76 13.80 -5.74
C ASP A 253 38.09 14.92 -4.93
N SER A 254 37.04 14.58 -4.14
CA SER A 254 36.19 15.58 -3.50
C SER A 254 36.45 15.80 -2.00
N GLU A 255 37.01 14.84 -1.31
CA GLU A 255 37.11 14.78 0.16
C GLU A 255 35.73 14.92 0.84
N GLU A 256 34.68 14.39 0.20
CA GLU A 256 33.29 14.39 0.67
C GLU A 256 32.68 12.97 0.61
N PHE A 257 31.55 12.77 1.30
CA PHE A 257 30.77 11.55 1.14
C PHE A 257 29.93 11.62 -0.13
N VAL A 258 30.02 10.58 -0.95
CA VAL A 258 29.38 10.49 -2.26
C VAL A 258 28.64 9.16 -2.40
N GLU A 259 27.69 9.12 -3.33
CA GLU A 259 27.01 7.88 -3.71
C GLU A 259 28.02 6.80 -4.14
N PRO A 260 27.91 5.55 -3.63
CA PRO A 260 28.84 4.49 -3.97
C PRO A 260 28.80 4.14 -5.47
N PRO A 261 29.90 3.63 -6.04
CA PRO A 261 29.90 3.10 -7.40
C PRO A 261 28.98 1.87 -7.51
N SER A 262 28.70 1.44 -8.72
CA SER A 262 28.00 0.19 -8.97
C SER A 262 28.90 -0.76 -9.79
N PRO A 263 29.34 -1.91 -9.22
CA PRO A 263 29.09 -2.40 -7.87
C PRO A 263 29.73 -1.53 -6.77
N PRO A 264 29.25 -1.60 -5.51
CA PRO A 264 29.73 -0.78 -4.40
C PRO A 264 31.06 -1.32 -3.86
N GLU A 265 32.18 -1.01 -4.56
CA GLU A 265 33.52 -1.46 -4.24
C GLU A 265 34.53 -0.29 -4.19
N ASP A 266 35.45 -0.34 -3.24
CA ASP A 266 36.57 0.61 -3.16
C ASP A 266 37.76 0.00 -2.38
N ASP A 267 38.88 0.72 -2.34
CA ASP A 267 40.09 0.26 -1.66
C ASP A 267 40.15 0.66 -0.16
N ALA A 268 40.86 -0.18 0.61
CA ALA A 268 41.06 0.07 2.04
C ALA A 268 42.04 1.21 2.27
N PRO A 269 41.82 2.04 3.35
CA PRO A 269 40.69 2.00 4.26
C PRO A 269 39.48 2.70 3.65
N LEU A 270 38.32 2.03 3.65
CA LEU A 270 37.06 2.56 3.11
C LEU A 270 36.22 3.13 4.26
N GLU A 271 35.95 4.42 4.24
CA GLU A 271 35.04 5.07 5.18
C GLU A 271 33.64 5.14 4.59
N VAL A 272 32.67 4.60 5.34
CA VAL A 272 31.26 4.55 4.93
C VAL A 272 30.41 5.24 5.97
N ARG A 273 29.60 6.20 5.54
CA ARG A 273 28.59 6.87 6.36
C ARG A 273 27.23 6.22 6.09
N PHE A 274 26.52 5.87 7.15
CA PHE A 274 25.19 5.29 7.09
C PHE A 274 24.13 6.32 7.49
N THR A 275 23.00 6.32 6.80
CA THR A 275 21.85 7.18 7.09
C THR A 275 20.65 6.30 7.40
N ASN A 276 20.04 6.52 8.57
CA ASN A 276 18.85 5.80 9.01
C ASN A 276 17.61 6.32 8.26
N GLU A 277 16.88 5.41 7.61
CA GLU A 277 15.62 5.66 6.89
C GLU A 277 14.46 4.86 7.48
N SER A 278 14.63 4.29 8.68
CA SER A 278 13.62 3.51 9.35
C SER A 278 12.36 4.32 9.67
N ILE A 279 11.22 3.66 9.55
CA ILE A 279 9.91 4.24 9.88
C ILE A 279 9.47 3.73 11.25
N ASN A 280 9.03 4.63 12.13
CA ASN A 280 8.50 4.35 13.47
C ASN A 280 9.50 3.61 14.40
N GLY A 281 10.81 3.78 14.19
CA GLY A 281 11.84 3.25 15.08
C GLY A 281 12.05 4.15 16.30
N TYR A 282 12.37 3.54 17.43
CA TYR A 282 12.74 4.19 18.69
C TYR A 282 14.18 3.90 19.09
N THR A 283 14.63 2.64 18.92
CA THR A 283 16.05 2.26 19.12
C THR A 283 16.59 1.60 17.86
N PHE A 284 17.88 1.84 17.60
CA PHE A 284 18.56 1.42 16.38
C PHE A 284 19.89 0.75 16.73
N GLU A 285 20.06 -0.51 16.35
CA GLU A 285 21.32 -1.24 16.47
C GLU A 285 21.94 -1.40 15.09
N TRP A 286 23.08 -0.77 14.88
CA TRP A 286 23.89 -0.87 13.67
C TRP A 286 24.90 -2.00 13.80
N VAL A 287 24.95 -2.90 12.82
CA VAL A 287 25.93 -3.97 12.71
C VAL A 287 26.72 -3.75 11.42
N PHE A 288 27.98 -3.32 11.53
CA PHE A 288 28.80 -2.91 10.39
C PHE A 288 29.59 -4.06 9.78
N ALA A 289 30.11 -4.96 10.60
CA ALA A 289 30.99 -6.04 10.21
C ALA A 289 30.28 -7.40 10.36
N ASP A 290 29.47 -7.76 9.38
CA ASP A 290 28.94 -9.11 9.20
C ASP A 290 29.56 -9.67 7.91
N THR A 291 30.64 -10.44 8.05
CA THR A 291 31.26 -11.16 6.96
C THR A 291 30.99 -12.64 7.12
N ALA A 292 30.99 -13.39 6.04
CA ALA A 292 30.69 -14.84 6.07
C ALA A 292 31.67 -15.65 6.95
N ASP A 293 32.85 -15.11 7.26
CA ASP A 293 33.98 -15.81 7.90
C ASP A 293 34.57 -15.12 9.14
N SER A 294 34.04 -13.96 9.59
CA SER A 294 34.71 -13.23 10.67
C SER A 294 33.98 -13.25 12.01
N ASP A 295 34.75 -13.52 13.09
CA ASP A 295 34.35 -13.31 14.48
C ASP A 295 34.32 -11.80 14.87
N VAL A 296 34.45 -10.88 13.89
CA VAL A 296 34.46 -9.42 14.13
C VAL A 296 33.06 -8.88 14.11
N TYR A 297 32.46 -8.78 15.27
CA TYR A 297 31.18 -8.13 15.48
C TYR A 297 31.40 -6.68 15.92
N ALA A 298 31.08 -5.72 15.06
CA ALA A 298 31.08 -4.31 15.40
C ALA A 298 29.66 -3.79 15.34
N SER A 299 29.10 -3.42 16.48
CA SER A 299 27.77 -2.84 16.56
C SER A 299 27.74 -1.58 17.41
N GLU A 300 26.79 -0.70 17.08
CA GLU A 300 26.48 0.51 17.83
C GLU A 300 24.96 0.57 18.08
N LEU A 301 24.57 0.97 19.31
CA LEU A 301 23.18 1.16 19.70
C LEU A 301 22.92 2.66 19.94
N THR A 302 21.85 3.17 19.36
CA THR A 302 21.42 4.57 19.53
C THR A 302 19.90 4.69 19.62
N GLU A 303 19.42 5.75 20.29
CA GLU A 303 18.03 6.21 20.27
C GLU A 303 17.84 7.45 19.37
N ASP A 304 18.93 7.96 18.78
CA ASP A 304 18.87 9.11 17.88
C ASP A 304 18.66 8.66 16.45
N VAL A 305 17.47 8.92 15.91
CA VAL A 305 17.11 8.62 14.52
C VAL A 305 17.95 9.37 13.49
N ASN A 306 18.50 10.54 13.87
CA ASN A 306 19.35 11.35 12.99
C ASN A 306 20.84 11.00 13.10
N TYR A 307 21.19 10.06 13.96
CA TYR A 307 22.57 9.63 14.10
C TYR A 307 23.05 8.96 12.81
N GLN A 308 24.15 9.49 12.25
CA GLN A 308 24.79 8.98 11.04
C GLN A 308 26.15 8.39 11.40
N PRO A 309 26.22 7.10 11.71
CA PRO A 309 27.50 6.46 12.01
C PRO A 309 28.42 6.45 10.79
N VAL A 310 29.72 6.63 11.05
CA VAL A 310 30.79 6.44 10.06
C VAL A 310 31.62 5.25 10.50
N TYR A 311 31.68 4.23 9.64
CA TYR A 311 32.51 3.05 9.90
C TYR A 311 33.61 2.91 8.87
N THR A 312 34.84 2.55 9.34
CA THR A 312 36.00 2.40 8.46
C THR A 312 36.36 0.92 8.28
N TYR A 313 36.16 0.42 7.08
CA TYR A 313 36.55 -0.92 6.68
C TYR A 313 38.04 -0.91 6.28
N THR A 314 38.85 -1.73 6.98
CA THR A 314 40.30 -1.77 6.75
C THR A 314 40.78 -3.11 6.19
N ILE A 315 39.95 -4.15 6.26
CA ILE A 315 40.30 -5.50 5.78
C ILE A 315 39.56 -5.76 4.46
N PRO A 316 40.25 -6.12 3.38
CA PRO A 316 39.61 -6.54 2.15
C PRO A 316 38.70 -7.74 2.35
N ASP A 317 37.39 -7.55 2.12
CA ASP A 317 36.34 -8.58 2.22
C ASP A 317 35.01 -8.00 1.69
N ASP A 318 33.97 -8.84 1.64
CA ASP A 318 32.59 -8.47 1.35
C ASP A 318 31.82 -8.28 2.67
N TYR A 319 31.28 -7.09 2.87
CA TYR A 319 30.55 -6.71 4.09
C TYR A 319 29.08 -6.57 3.85
N PHE A 320 28.26 -7.08 4.78
CA PHE A 320 26.81 -7.07 4.77
C PHE A 320 26.25 -6.29 5.96
N PRO A 321 26.34 -4.97 5.97
CA PRO A 321 25.83 -4.17 7.08
C PRO A 321 24.34 -4.43 7.32
N LYS A 322 23.95 -4.32 8.59
CA LYS A 322 22.58 -4.56 9.03
C LYS A 322 22.16 -3.47 10.02
N LEU A 323 20.93 -2.99 9.85
CA LEU A 323 20.23 -2.16 10.82
C LEU A 323 19.09 -2.97 11.46
N ILE A 324 19.04 -2.99 12.79
CA ILE A 324 17.94 -3.52 13.57
C ILE A 324 17.23 -2.35 14.21
N SER A 325 15.96 -2.17 13.90
CA SER A 325 15.12 -1.08 14.38
C SER A 325 14.04 -1.62 15.30
N THR A 326 13.87 -1.00 16.48
CA THR A 326 12.86 -1.41 17.46
C THR A 326 11.93 -0.23 17.74
N SER A 327 10.61 -0.43 17.66
CA SER A 327 9.64 0.60 18.00
C SER A 327 9.51 0.81 19.52
N GLU A 328 8.86 1.89 19.96
CA GLU A 328 8.56 2.15 21.38
C GLU A 328 7.73 1.03 22.02
N ALA A 329 6.87 0.37 21.22
CA ALA A 329 6.07 -0.76 21.65
C ALA A 329 6.86 -2.10 21.72
N GLY A 330 8.11 -2.12 21.27
CA GLY A 330 8.99 -3.30 21.29
C GLY A 330 8.88 -4.18 20.03
N CYS A 331 8.20 -3.73 18.97
CA CYS A 331 8.25 -4.42 17.69
C CYS A 331 9.62 -4.24 17.05
N VAL A 332 10.16 -5.29 16.44
CA VAL A 332 11.51 -5.31 15.88
C VAL A 332 11.44 -5.64 14.40
N ASP A 333 12.18 -4.88 13.60
CA ASP A 333 12.45 -5.19 12.20
C ASP A 333 13.94 -5.03 11.90
N SER A 334 14.42 -5.64 10.82
CA SER A 334 15.82 -5.53 10.43
C SER A 334 15.98 -5.50 8.92
N PHE A 335 16.84 -4.60 8.47
CA PHE A 335 17.27 -4.49 7.08
C PHE A 335 18.75 -4.84 6.96
N LYS A 336 19.12 -5.70 5.99
CA LYS A 336 20.49 -6.14 5.71
C LYS A 336 20.75 -6.03 4.21
N LEU A 337 21.93 -5.58 3.82
CA LEU A 337 22.37 -5.67 2.41
C LEU A 337 22.65 -7.13 2.09
N GLU A 338 21.79 -7.77 1.27
CA GLU A 338 21.95 -9.21 0.95
C GLU A 338 22.45 -9.44 -0.48
N GLU A 339 22.07 -8.60 -1.45
CA GLU A 339 22.35 -8.83 -2.87
C GLU A 339 23.62 -8.11 -3.35
N GLU A 340 23.94 -6.94 -2.82
CA GLU A 340 25.11 -6.15 -3.18
C GLU A 340 25.89 -5.75 -1.92
N PRO A 341 26.92 -6.54 -1.51
CA PRO A 341 27.76 -6.22 -0.36
C PRO A 341 28.60 -4.97 -0.62
N ILE A 342 29.01 -4.30 0.45
CA ILE A 342 30.10 -3.32 0.40
C ILE A 342 31.40 -4.10 0.27
N THR A 343 32.06 -4.02 -0.88
CA THR A 343 33.29 -4.75 -1.16
C THR A 343 34.51 -3.87 -0.95
N VAL A 344 35.39 -4.28 -0.04
CA VAL A 344 36.73 -3.71 0.08
C VAL A 344 37.69 -4.57 -0.73
N VAL A 345 38.26 -3.97 -1.78
CA VAL A 345 39.07 -4.73 -2.73
C VAL A 345 40.44 -5.11 -2.16
N PRO A 346 41.01 -6.28 -2.55
CA PRO A 346 42.35 -6.69 -2.18
C PRO A 346 43.43 -5.70 -2.61
N SER A 347 44.59 -5.77 -1.96
CA SER A 347 45.72 -4.92 -2.34
C SER A 347 46.24 -5.26 -3.74
N GLU A 348 46.64 -4.22 -4.47
CA GLU A 348 47.26 -4.34 -5.79
C GLU A 348 48.36 -3.30 -5.95
N LEU A 349 49.42 -3.64 -6.67
CA LEU A 349 50.54 -2.74 -6.94
C LEU A 349 51.14 -3.03 -8.32
N GLU A 350 51.10 -2.00 -9.18
CA GLU A 350 51.71 -2.05 -10.51
C GLU A 350 52.55 -0.78 -10.76
N ALA A 351 53.78 -0.94 -11.23
CA ALA A 351 54.67 0.15 -11.54
C ALA A 351 54.82 0.34 -13.06
N PRO A 352 54.61 1.58 -13.58
CA PRO A 352 54.84 1.83 -15.00
C PRO A 352 56.34 1.76 -15.33
N ASN A 353 56.63 1.54 -16.59
CA ASN A 353 58.00 1.41 -17.06
C ASN A 353 58.53 2.68 -17.79
N VAL A 354 57.74 3.72 -17.90
CA VAL A 354 58.06 4.95 -18.62
C VAL A 354 57.32 6.15 -18.08
N PHE A 355 57.94 7.33 -18.06
CA PHE A 355 57.29 8.61 -17.84
C PHE A 355 58.05 9.76 -18.55
N SER A 356 57.38 10.89 -18.79
CA SER A 356 57.91 12.01 -19.56
C SER A 356 57.56 13.36 -18.95
N PRO A 357 58.35 13.85 -17.95
CA PRO A 357 58.06 15.12 -17.28
C PRO A 357 58.41 16.31 -18.20
N ASP A 358 57.58 16.59 -19.18
CA ASP A 358 57.73 17.70 -20.14
C ASP A 358 56.64 18.78 -19.97
N GLY A 359 55.63 18.56 -19.10
CA GLY A 359 54.66 19.56 -18.71
C GLY A 359 53.41 19.58 -19.58
N ASP A 360 53.14 18.48 -20.35
CA ASP A 360 51.97 18.33 -21.15
C ASP A 360 50.77 17.69 -20.45
N THR A 361 50.92 17.40 -19.14
CA THR A 361 49.97 16.75 -18.25
C THR A 361 49.81 15.25 -18.41
N TYR A 362 50.49 14.63 -19.38
CA TYR A 362 50.44 13.18 -19.59
C TYR A 362 51.75 12.52 -19.13
N ASN A 363 51.65 11.59 -18.16
CA ASN A 363 52.79 10.87 -17.63
C ASN A 363 53.96 11.75 -17.16
N ASP A 364 53.67 12.95 -16.66
CA ASP A 364 54.65 13.91 -16.14
C ASP A 364 55.33 13.45 -14.85
N VAL A 365 54.69 12.49 -14.15
CA VAL A 365 55.22 11.89 -12.94
C VAL A 365 55.29 10.39 -13.04
N PHE A 366 56.28 9.77 -12.40
CA PHE A 366 56.33 8.36 -12.15
C PHE A 366 55.49 8.03 -10.93
N LYS A 367 54.25 7.56 -11.13
CA LYS A 367 53.31 7.18 -10.08
C LYS A 367 52.90 5.73 -10.32
N VAL A 368 52.89 4.91 -9.28
CA VAL A 368 52.44 3.51 -9.37
C VAL A 368 50.91 3.45 -9.32
N TYR A 369 50.33 2.47 -9.98
CA TYR A 369 48.97 2.08 -9.72
C TYR A 369 48.91 1.24 -8.45
N PHE A 370 47.90 1.48 -7.62
CA PHE A 370 47.75 0.79 -6.34
C PHE A 370 46.29 0.64 -5.96
N LYS A 371 46.02 -0.36 -5.14
CA LYS A 371 44.80 -0.53 -4.37
C LYS A 371 45.13 -1.01 -2.97
N SER A 372 44.38 -0.60 -1.97
CA SER A 372 44.41 -1.10 -0.59
C SER A 372 45.81 -1.23 0.04
N LEU A 373 46.70 -0.29 -0.23
CA LEU A 373 48.04 -0.30 0.34
C LEU A 373 48.10 0.41 1.71
N LYS A 374 48.65 -0.28 2.72
CA LYS A 374 48.82 0.18 4.11
C LYS A 374 50.16 0.90 4.34
N ALA A 375 51.20 0.50 3.62
CA ALA A 375 52.54 1.10 3.68
C ALA A 375 53.21 0.99 2.33
N PHE A 376 53.98 2.01 1.96
CA PHE A 376 54.70 2.06 0.70
C PHE A 376 56.02 2.80 0.85
N THR A 377 57.09 2.19 0.40
CA THR A 377 58.43 2.82 0.32
C THR A 377 58.96 2.66 -1.08
N ILE A 378 59.46 3.70 -1.70
CA ILE A 378 60.11 3.64 -3.00
C ILE A 378 61.47 4.33 -2.95
N ARG A 379 62.47 3.71 -3.59
CA ARG A 379 63.81 4.27 -3.83
C ARG A 379 64.14 4.14 -5.30
N ILE A 380 64.58 5.24 -5.92
CA ILE A 380 64.96 5.30 -7.33
C ILE A 380 66.41 5.66 -7.46
N TYR A 381 67.16 4.87 -8.25
CA TYR A 381 68.57 5.02 -8.45
C TYR A 381 68.91 5.33 -9.92
N SER A 382 69.93 6.16 -10.13
CA SER A 382 70.52 6.35 -11.46
C SER A 382 71.25 5.07 -11.96
N ARG A 383 71.58 5.05 -13.23
CA ARG A 383 72.41 3.96 -13.83
C ARG A 383 73.72 3.71 -13.13
N THR A 384 74.26 4.73 -12.43
CA THR A 384 75.51 4.62 -11.67
C THR A 384 75.31 4.23 -10.20
N GLY A 385 74.09 3.89 -9.79
CA GLY A 385 73.75 3.47 -8.42
C GLY A 385 73.51 4.61 -7.42
N ASN A 386 73.53 5.87 -7.88
CA ASN A 386 73.24 7.00 -6.97
C ASN A 386 71.71 7.11 -6.73
N LEU A 387 71.33 7.27 -5.46
CA LEU A 387 69.92 7.52 -5.09
C LEU A 387 69.49 8.87 -5.63
N VAL A 388 68.43 8.90 -6.43
CA VAL A 388 67.87 10.12 -7.06
C VAL A 388 66.50 10.51 -6.49
N TYR A 389 65.76 9.55 -5.93
CA TYR A 389 64.47 9.77 -5.30
C TYR A 389 64.22 8.77 -4.18
N LYS A 390 63.52 9.20 -3.14
CA LYS A 390 63.07 8.37 -2.05
C LYS A 390 61.74 8.93 -1.51
N ALA A 391 60.74 8.07 -1.30
CA ALA A 391 59.55 8.36 -0.54
C ALA A 391 59.23 7.21 0.42
N ASP A 392 58.82 7.57 1.63
CA ASP A 392 58.19 6.69 2.62
C ASP A 392 56.77 7.22 2.82
N VAL A 393 55.78 6.53 2.29
CA VAL A 393 54.41 7.01 2.19
C VAL A 393 53.53 6.24 3.16
N LYS A 394 52.75 6.95 3.97
CA LYS A 394 51.79 6.38 4.91
C LYS A 394 50.37 6.39 4.34
N ASP A 395 50.07 7.40 3.54
CA ASP A 395 48.84 7.53 2.79
C ASP A 395 49.16 7.67 1.31
N MET A 396 48.67 6.71 0.51
CA MET A 396 48.98 6.64 -0.92
C MET A 396 48.34 7.76 -1.72
N TYR A 397 47.23 8.33 -1.22
CA TYR A 397 46.54 9.45 -1.86
C TYR A 397 47.33 10.74 -1.77
N ASP A 398 48.17 10.94 -0.69
CA ASP A 398 49.06 12.07 -0.51
C ASP A 398 50.33 11.99 -1.38
N TRP A 399 50.60 10.84 -2.00
CA TRP A 399 51.80 10.67 -2.78
C TRP A 399 51.68 11.18 -4.22
N GLU A 400 52.39 12.28 -4.49
CA GLU A 400 52.36 12.91 -5.81
C GLU A 400 53.20 12.19 -6.90
N GLY A 401 54.02 11.19 -6.49
CA GLY A 401 54.95 10.50 -7.41
C GLY A 401 56.33 11.17 -7.54
N TRP A 402 57.15 10.66 -8.49
CA TRP A 402 58.45 11.27 -8.82
C TRP A 402 58.34 12.07 -10.12
N ASP A 403 58.58 13.39 -10.05
CA ASP A 403 58.53 14.33 -11.15
C ASP A 403 59.82 14.38 -12.00
N GLY A 404 60.80 13.50 -11.74
CA GLY A 404 62.07 13.47 -12.41
C GLY A 404 63.08 14.51 -11.91
N THR A 405 62.90 15.04 -10.67
CA THR A 405 63.94 15.86 -9.99
C THR A 405 64.85 14.99 -9.16
N ILE A 406 66.11 15.47 -8.96
CA ILE A 406 67.12 14.78 -8.15
C ILE A 406 66.93 15.17 -6.68
N LEU A 407 66.89 14.15 -5.81
CA LEU A 407 66.75 14.29 -4.33
C LEU A 407 67.60 15.40 -3.77
N ASN A 408 67.00 16.22 -2.89
CA ASN A 408 67.64 17.37 -2.25
C ASN A 408 68.21 18.44 -3.22
N SER A 409 67.72 18.51 -4.45
CA SER A 409 68.14 19.54 -5.39
C SER A 409 67.00 19.88 -6.36
N ASN A 410 67.01 21.10 -6.93
CA ASN A 410 66.07 21.49 -7.98
C ASN A 410 66.56 21.08 -9.38
N ARG A 411 67.54 20.18 -9.47
CA ARG A 411 68.08 19.73 -10.75
C ARG A 411 67.23 18.62 -11.34
N LYS A 412 66.86 18.75 -12.59
CA LYS A 412 66.16 17.73 -13.36
C LYS A 412 67.12 16.56 -13.64
N ALA A 413 66.65 15.36 -13.43
CA ALA A 413 67.32 14.12 -13.82
C ALA A 413 67.45 14.05 -15.36
N SER A 414 68.53 13.51 -15.86
CA SER A 414 68.78 13.38 -17.31
C SER A 414 67.88 12.29 -17.91
N PRO A 415 67.44 12.43 -19.18
CA PRO A 415 66.78 11.34 -19.87
C PRO A 415 67.62 10.03 -19.83
N GLY A 416 66.92 8.89 -19.64
CA GLY A 416 67.56 7.60 -19.56
C GLY A 416 66.88 6.61 -18.63
N ALA A 417 67.58 5.48 -18.37
CA ALA A 417 67.07 4.44 -17.49
C ALA A 417 67.42 4.69 -16.03
N TYR A 418 66.43 4.51 -15.17
CA TYR A 418 66.52 4.56 -13.71
C TYR A 418 66.00 3.24 -13.13
N TYR A 419 66.57 2.83 -12.00
CA TYR A 419 66.20 1.59 -11.33
C TYR A 419 65.40 1.91 -10.07
N TYR A 420 64.24 1.31 -9.91
CA TYR A 420 63.42 1.45 -8.72
C TYR A 420 63.42 0.19 -7.85
N VAL A 421 63.32 0.40 -6.56
CA VAL A 421 63.03 -0.64 -5.56
C VAL A 421 61.81 -0.16 -4.75
N ILE A 422 60.77 -0.98 -4.77
CA ILE A 422 59.53 -0.76 -4.03
C ILE A 422 59.43 -1.84 -2.95
N GLU A 423 59.03 -1.42 -1.76
CA GLU A 423 58.64 -2.25 -0.63
C GLU A 423 57.30 -1.73 -0.15
N ALA A 424 56.22 -2.54 -0.20
CA ALA A 424 54.92 -2.17 0.22
C ALA A 424 54.20 -3.30 0.98
N THR A 425 53.18 -2.96 1.72
CA THR A 425 52.32 -3.90 2.43
C THR A 425 50.86 -3.50 2.20
N GLY A 426 50.01 -4.45 1.82
CA GLY A 426 48.58 -4.31 1.68
C GLY A 426 47.86 -4.35 3.03
N TYR A 427 46.60 -3.90 3.05
CA TYR A 427 45.69 -4.12 4.17
C TYR A 427 45.28 -5.58 4.37
N ASP A 428 45.44 -6.40 3.35
CA ASP A 428 45.35 -7.86 3.34
C ASP A 428 46.60 -8.58 3.81
N GLU A 429 47.58 -7.83 4.38
CA GLU A 429 48.90 -8.30 4.85
C GLU A 429 49.77 -8.93 3.73
N VAL A 430 49.44 -8.67 2.46
CA VAL A 430 50.32 -9.06 1.32
C VAL A 430 51.52 -8.13 1.28
N PHE A 431 52.71 -8.75 1.13
CA PHE A 431 53.99 -8.07 1.02
C PHE A 431 54.43 -7.97 -0.42
N TYR A 432 54.78 -6.75 -0.84
CA TYR A 432 55.26 -6.40 -2.16
C TYR A 432 56.76 -6.04 -2.05
N ASP A 433 57.63 -7.02 -2.22
CA ASP A 433 59.06 -6.81 -2.16
C ASP A 433 59.81 -7.65 -3.18
N GLY A 434 61.17 -7.39 -3.37
CA GLY A 434 62.04 -8.15 -4.24
C GLY A 434 61.61 -8.06 -5.73
N LYS A 435 61.69 -9.20 -6.43
CA LYS A 435 61.17 -9.35 -7.80
C LYS A 435 59.69 -9.75 -7.73
N PRO A 436 58.75 -9.06 -8.40
CA PRO A 436 58.90 -8.10 -9.51
C PRO A 436 58.90 -6.61 -9.12
N TYR A 437 58.98 -6.26 -7.84
CA TYR A 437 58.86 -4.86 -7.37
C TYR A 437 60.22 -4.12 -7.38
N THR A 438 61.20 -4.69 -8.06
CA THR A 438 62.42 -4.00 -8.51
C THR A 438 62.48 -3.97 -10.02
N GLY A 439 62.57 -2.81 -10.60
CA GLY A 439 62.43 -2.66 -12.04
C GLY A 439 63.19 -1.47 -12.63
N VAL A 440 62.93 -1.20 -13.87
CA VAL A 440 63.51 -0.11 -14.63
C VAL A 440 62.39 0.83 -15.08
N VAL A 441 62.56 2.13 -14.85
CA VAL A 441 61.71 3.16 -15.44
C VAL A 441 62.54 4.00 -16.41
N TYR A 442 61.99 4.30 -17.55
CA TYR A 442 62.62 5.16 -18.55
C TYR A 442 62.09 6.58 -18.44
N LEU A 443 62.96 7.52 -18.20
CA LEU A 443 62.66 8.95 -18.18
C LEU A 443 62.91 9.52 -19.59
N PHE A 444 61.86 10.04 -20.21
CA PHE A 444 61.98 10.76 -21.46
C PHE A 444 61.69 12.26 -21.19
N ARG A 445 62.41 13.15 -21.96
CA ARG A 445 62.07 14.59 -21.97
C ARG A 445 61.94 14.99 -23.44
N GLY A 446 60.81 15.57 -23.80
CA GLY A 446 60.65 16.21 -25.10
C GLY A 446 61.74 17.25 -25.33
N LYS A 447 62.10 17.49 -26.58
CA LYS A 447 63.08 18.50 -26.96
C LYS A 447 62.51 19.89 -26.81
#